data_fcf1c7738f20d892d93d434b3388bbda
#
_entry.id   fcf1c7738f20d892d93d434b3388bbda
#
_cell.length_a   1.000
_cell.length_b   1.000
_cell.length_c   1.000
_cell.angle_alpha   90.00
_cell.angle_beta   90.00
_cell.angle_gamma   90.00
#
_symmetry.space_group_name_H-M   'P 1'
#
loop_
_entity.id
_entity.type
_entity.pdbx_description
1 polymer ?
#
loop_
_entity_poly.entity_id
_entity_poly.type
_entity_poly.pdbx_seq_one_letter_code
_entity_poly.pdbx_strand_id
1 'polypeptide(L)'
;VAKDPRIDALREKMIINEDKRYSKEYLEADKRSIANRIQIHFNDGTSTNEIEVEYPIGHKRRREEGIPVLEKKFYDNLAITFDKEVSEKIFQLCMNQKELENTSVTDFQSLFSKIA
;
A
#
# COMPACT_ATOMS: atom_id res chain seq x y z
N VAL A 1 -12.99 14.14 -2.11
CA VAL A 1 -12.34 13.80 -0.82
C VAL A 1 -11.46 14.96 -0.36
N ALA A 2 -10.56 15.49 -1.20
CA ALA A 2 -9.60 16.56 -0.81
C ALA A 2 -10.24 17.92 -0.42
N LYS A 3 -11.51 18.12 -0.69
CA LYS A 3 -12.27 19.35 -0.34
C LYS A 3 -13.22 19.17 0.86
N ASP A 4 -13.14 18.03 1.54
CA ASP A 4 -13.99 17.77 2.70
C ASP A 4 -13.41 18.50 3.93
N PRO A 5 -14.16 19.48 4.53
CA PRO A 5 -13.65 20.29 5.64
C PRO A 5 -13.37 19.47 6.91
N ARG A 6 -13.93 18.26 7.01
CA ARG A 6 -13.65 17.35 8.13
C ARG A 6 -12.19 16.88 8.14
N ILE A 7 -11.55 16.82 6.96
CA ILE A 7 -10.14 16.44 6.84
C ILE A 7 -9.26 17.50 7.50
N ASP A 8 -9.52 18.77 7.24
CA ASP A 8 -8.75 19.87 7.83
C ASP A 8 -8.99 19.96 9.35
N ALA A 9 -10.23 19.81 9.78
CA ALA A 9 -10.58 19.77 11.21
C ALA A 9 -9.91 18.60 11.95
N LEU A 10 -9.71 17.44 11.32
CA LEU A 10 -8.95 16.34 11.90
C LEU A 10 -7.45 16.63 11.91
N ARG A 11 -6.94 17.24 10.84
CA ARG A 11 -5.52 17.58 10.73
C ARG A 11 -5.08 18.58 11.80
N GLU A 12 -5.91 19.56 12.14
CA GLU A 12 -5.65 20.51 13.21
C GLU A 12 -5.53 19.88 14.61
N LYS A 13 -6.10 18.69 14.80
CA LYS A 13 -6.00 17.92 16.04
C LYS A 13 -4.76 17.04 16.13
N MET A 14 -4.00 16.90 15.04
CA MET A 14 -2.84 16.04 15.01
C MET A 14 -1.64 16.74 15.66
N ILE A 15 -1.02 16.05 16.58
CA ILE A 15 0.29 16.43 17.17
C ILE A 15 1.31 15.44 16.64
N ILE A 16 2.32 15.94 15.92
CA ILE A 16 3.36 15.12 15.32
C ILE A 16 4.67 15.43 16.04
N ASN A 17 5.26 14.41 16.65
CA ASN A 17 6.54 14.49 17.32
C ASN A 17 7.55 13.55 16.66
N GLU A 18 8.80 14.01 16.56
CA GLU A 18 9.90 13.15 16.13
C GLU A 18 10.25 12.15 17.25
N ASP A 19 10.37 10.87 16.90
CA ASP A 19 11.08 9.91 17.74
C ASP A 19 12.50 9.73 17.18
N LYS A 20 13.50 10.17 17.94
CA LYS A 20 14.92 10.11 17.52
C LYS A 20 15.42 8.69 17.29
N ARG A 21 14.82 7.69 17.95
CA ARG A 21 15.11 6.28 17.69
C ARG A 21 14.71 5.93 16.25
N TYR A 22 13.51 6.32 15.81
CA TYR A 22 13.05 6.05 14.46
C TYR A 22 13.90 6.75 13.40
N SER A 23 14.27 8.00 13.63
CA SER A 23 15.15 8.76 12.73
C SER A 23 16.51 8.09 12.56
N LYS A 24 17.09 7.58 13.67
CA LYS A 24 18.35 6.84 13.63
C LYS A 24 18.23 5.52 12.91
N GLU A 25 17.22 4.70 13.25
CA GLU A 25 17.02 3.36 12.69
C GLU A 25 16.67 3.38 11.20
N TYR A 26 16.06 4.48 10.72
CA TYR A 26 15.85 4.70 9.29
C TYR A 26 17.18 4.75 8.49
N LEU A 27 18.22 5.29 9.09
CA LEU A 27 19.55 5.42 8.45
C LEU A 27 20.42 4.17 8.62
N GLU A 28 20.12 3.29 9.56
CA GLU A 28 20.86 2.05 9.78
C GLU A 28 20.67 1.08 8.60
N ALA A 29 21.78 0.68 7.96
CA ALA A 29 21.77 -0.09 6.70
C ALA A 29 21.08 -1.47 6.84
N ASP A 30 21.18 -2.09 8.01
CA ASP A 30 20.61 -3.39 8.32
C ASP A 30 19.12 -3.29 8.74
N LYS A 31 18.69 -2.17 9.31
CA LYS A 31 17.30 -1.94 9.71
C LYS A 31 16.48 -1.30 8.60
N ARG A 32 16.81 -0.08 8.20
CA ARG A 32 16.03 0.71 7.26
C ARG A 32 14.55 0.73 7.62
N SER A 33 14.26 0.83 8.93
CA SER A 33 12.88 0.87 9.42
C SER A 33 12.21 2.18 9.02
N ILE A 34 10.88 2.12 8.82
CA ILE A 34 10.05 3.30 8.56
C ILE A 34 8.98 3.31 9.66
N ALA A 35 9.46 3.34 10.90
CA ALA A 35 8.60 3.22 12.06
C ALA A 35 7.68 4.42 12.22
N ASN A 36 6.43 4.13 12.54
CA ASN A 36 5.44 5.12 12.91
C ASN A 36 4.65 4.60 14.11
N ARG A 37 4.21 5.53 14.94
CA ARG A 37 3.42 5.25 16.13
C ARG A 37 2.25 6.21 16.20
N ILE A 38 1.09 5.70 16.60
CA ILE A 38 -0.12 6.50 16.77
C ILE A 38 -0.84 6.14 18.05
N GLN A 39 -1.37 7.15 18.72
CA GLN A 39 -2.34 7.04 19.80
C GLN A 39 -3.42 8.10 19.60
N ILE A 40 -4.67 7.76 19.89
CA ILE A 40 -5.81 8.67 19.79
C ILE A 40 -6.34 8.94 21.19
N HIS A 41 -6.44 10.21 21.55
CA HIS A 41 -7.06 10.68 22.79
C HIS A 41 -8.46 11.21 22.48
N PHE A 42 -9.45 10.75 23.24
CA PHE A 42 -10.85 11.17 23.08
C PHE A 42 -11.20 12.31 24.04
N ASN A 43 -12.26 13.04 23.72
CA ASN A 43 -12.72 14.16 24.52
C ASN A 43 -13.26 13.76 25.92
N ASP A 44 -13.61 12.50 26.11
CA ASP A 44 -14.07 11.93 27.37
C ASP A 44 -12.91 11.55 28.32
N GLY A 45 -11.66 11.81 27.91
CA GLY A 45 -10.45 11.49 28.68
C GLY A 45 -9.92 10.07 28.46
N THR A 46 -10.59 9.25 27.64
CA THR A 46 -10.07 7.92 27.27
C THR A 46 -9.08 8.00 26.11
N SER A 47 -8.34 6.94 25.88
CA SER A 47 -7.43 6.84 24.73
C SER A 47 -7.38 5.41 24.18
N THR A 48 -6.98 5.29 22.92
CA THR A 48 -6.64 3.97 22.34
C THR A 48 -5.34 3.45 22.94
N ASN A 49 -5.08 2.16 22.79
CA ASN A 49 -3.73 1.66 22.92
C ASN A 49 -2.82 2.37 21.91
N GLU A 50 -1.57 2.55 22.27
CA GLU A 50 -0.55 2.98 21.34
C GLU A 50 -0.25 1.85 20.34
N ILE A 51 -0.24 2.16 19.06
CA ILE A 51 0.06 1.22 17.99
C ILE A 51 1.33 1.68 17.29
N GLU A 52 2.36 0.86 17.36
CA GLU A 52 3.63 1.05 16.65
C GLU A 52 3.74 0.08 15.48
N VAL A 53 4.16 0.58 14.32
CA VAL A 53 4.48 -0.24 13.15
C VAL A 53 5.90 0.11 12.72
N GLU A 54 6.85 -0.78 12.99
CA GLU A 54 8.25 -0.60 12.64
C GLU A 54 8.49 -0.77 11.13
N TYR A 55 7.90 -1.80 10.54
CA TYR A 55 8.01 -2.09 9.11
C TYR A 55 6.63 -2.11 8.47
N PRO A 56 6.34 -1.22 7.50
CA PRO A 56 5.09 -1.28 6.76
C PRO A 56 4.99 -2.58 5.95
N ILE A 57 3.76 -2.97 5.59
CA ILE A 57 3.48 -4.24 4.88
C ILE A 57 4.29 -4.41 3.58
N GLY A 58 4.64 -3.30 2.91
CA GLY A 58 5.47 -3.32 1.70
C GLY A 58 6.99 -3.44 1.94
N HIS A 59 7.44 -3.45 3.20
CA HIS A 59 8.86 -3.53 3.51
C HIS A 59 9.41 -4.94 3.21
N LYS A 60 10.70 -5.00 2.78
CA LYS A 60 11.36 -6.27 2.42
C LYS A 60 11.31 -7.36 3.50
N ARG A 61 11.26 -6.98 4.77
CA ARG A 61 11.17 -7.91 5.91
C ARG A 61 9.76 -8.52 6.09
N ARG A 62 8.75 -7.99 5.39
CA ARG A 62 7.37 -8.47 5.46
C ARG A 62 6.85 -8.97 4.10
N ARG A 63 7.75 -9.43 3.24
CA ARG A 63 7.38 -9.91 1.89
C ARG A 63 6.38 -11.05 1.90
N GLU A 64 6.54 -12.01 2.81
CA GLU A 64 5.62 -13.15 2.92
C GLU A 64 4.18 -12.70 3.20
N GLU A 65 4.02 -11.68 4.05
CA GLU A 65 2.71 -11.07 4.32
C GLU A 65 2.28 -10.10 3.20
N GLY A 66 3.24 -9.36 2.64
CA GLY A 66 2.99 -8.27 1.72
C GLY A 66 2.63 -8.72 0.31
N ILE A 67 3.25 -9.79 -0.20
CA ILE A 67 3.01 -10.26 -1.58
C ILE A 67 1.54 -10.60 -1.81
N PRO A 68 0.85 -11.41 -1.00
CA PRO A 68 -0.58 -11.68 -1.20
C PRO A 68 -1.46 -10.43 -1.16
N VAL A 69 -1.10 -9.45 -0.33
CA VAL A 69 -1.83 -8.16 -0.27
C VAL A 69 -1.64 -7.36 -1.55
N LEU A 70 -0.43 -7.37 -2.12
CA LEU A 70 -0.13 -6.69 -3.39
C LEU A 70 -0.83 -7.37 -4.57
N GLU A 71 -0.86 -8.69 -4.61
CA GLU A 71 -1.58 -9.46 -5.63
C GLU A 71 -3.07 -9.13 -5.60
N LYS A 72 -3.68 -9.17 -4.41
CA LYS A 72 -5.08 -8.76 -4.25
C LYS A 72 -5.32 -7.31 -4.69
N LYS A 73 -4.46 -6.39 -4.26
CA LYS A 73 -4.56 -4.97 -4.65
C LYS A 73 -4.44 -4.80 -6.17
N PHE A 74 -3.55 -5.54 -6.82
CA PHE A 74 -3.40 -5.50 -8.26
C PHE A 74 -4.69 -5.95 -8.96
N TYR A 75 -5.25 -7.08 -8.54
CA TYR A 75 -6.51 -7.56 -9.09
C TYR A 75 -7.67 -6.59 -8.87
N ASP A 76 -7.82 -6.07 -7.63
CA ASP A 76 -8.85 -5.09 -7.30
C ASP A 76 -8.74 -3.81 -8.16
N ASN A 77 -7.51 -3.36 -8.44
CA ASN A 77 -7.28 -2.18 -9.30
C ASN A 77 -7.65 -2.45 -10.77
N LEU A 78 -7.36 -3.65 -11.28
CA LEU A 78 -7.80 -4.04 -12.63
C LEU A 78 -9.32 -4.03 -12.74
N ALA A 79 -10.01 -4.56 -11.74
CA ALA A 79 -11.48 -4.63 -11.69
C ALA A 79 -12.19 -3.27 -11.63
N ILE A 80 -11.48 -2.17 -11.34
CA ILE A 80 -12.03 -0.81 -11.42
C ILE A 80 -12.19 -0.36 -12.88
N THR A 81 -11.31 -0.81 -13.76
CA THR A 81 -11.22 -0.29 -15.15
C THR A 81 -11.66 -1.31 -16.19
N PHE A 82 -11.43 -2.59 -15.94
CA PHE A 82 -11.66 -3.68 -16.88
C PHE A 82 -12.78 -4.60 -16.37
N ASP A 83 -13.46 -5.26 -17.30
CA ASP A 83 -14.37 -6.33 -16.96
C ASP A 83 -13.62 -7.53 -16.34
N LYS A 84 -14.39 -8.48 -15.81
CA LYS A 84 -13.83 -9.63 -15.10
C LYS A 84 -12.92 -10.49 -15.98
N GLU A 85 -13.29 -10.69 -17.24
CA GLU A 85 -12.53 -11.56 -18.17
C GLU A 85 -11.16 -10.95 -18.50
N VAL A 86 -11.15 -9.66 -18.83
CA VAL A 86 -9.90 -8.91 -19.10
C VAL A 86 -9.04 -8.80 -17.86
N SER A 87 -9.63 -8.48 -16.70
CA SER A 87 -8.91 -8.41 -15.42
C SER A 87 -8.22 -9.72 -15.08
N GLU A 88 -8.93 -10.82 -15.20
CA GLU A 88 -8.38 -12.16 -14.95
C GLU A 88 -7.24 -12.48 -15.91
N LYS A 89 -7.41 -12.22 -17.20
CA LYS A 89 -6.39 -12.47 -18.22
C LYS A 89 -5.10 -11.69 -17.95
N ILE A 90 -5.21 -10.40 -17.63
CA ILE A 90 -4.05 -9.56 -17.30
C ILE A 90 -3.38 -10.08 -16.02
N PHE A 91 -4.18 -10.39 -14.99
CA PHE A 91 -3.68 -10.88 -13.72
C PHE A 91 -2.90 -12.19 -13.89
N GLN A 92 -3.49 -13.19 -14.54
CA GLN A 92 -2.85 -14.49 -14.76
C GLN A 92 -1.55 -14.37 -15.56
N LEU A 93 -1.54 -13.56 -16.63
CA LEU A 93 -0.34 -13.30 -17.39
C LEU A 93 0.78 -12.69 -16.53
N CYS A 94 0.45 -11.69 -15.72
CA CYS A 94 1.43 -11.04 -14.84
C CYS A 94 1.94 -11.96 -13.70
N MET A 95 1.12 -12.93 -13.26
CA MET A 95 1.51 -13.90 -12.24
C MET A 95 2.34 -15.07 -12.82
N ASN A 96 2.39 -15.23 -14.13
CA ASN A 96 3.17 -16.26 -14.81
C ASN A 96 4.41 -15.66 -15.47
N GLN A 97 5.56 -15.66 -14.79
CA GLN A 97 6.78 -15.06 -15.28
C GLN A 97 7.19 -15.59 -16.66
N LYS A 98 7.13 -16.90 -16.89
CA LYS A 98 7.54 -17.50 -18.15
C LYS A 98 6.66 -17.08 -19.32
N GLU A 99 5.37 -16.98 -19.09
CA GLU A 99 4.41 -16.53 -20.11
C GLU A 99 4.57 -15.04 -20.39
N LEU A 100 4.77 -14.23 -19.34
CA LEU A 100 5.01 -12.80 -19.47
C LEU A 100 6.29 -12.50 -20.26
N GLU A 101 7.40 -13.21 -19.99
CA GLU A 101 8.67 -13.07 -20.71
C GLU A 101 8.57 -13.45 -22.20
N ASN A 102 7.64 -14.35 -22.56
CA ASN A 102 7.39 -14.76 -23.94
C ASN A 102 6.32 -13.90 -24.64
N THR A 103 5.67 -13.00 -23.94
CA THR A 103 4.64 -12.11 -24.50
C THR A 103 5.32 -10.88 -25.11
N SER A 104 4.97 -10.55 -26.37
CA SER A 104 5.50 -9.34 -26.98
C SER A 104 4.95 -8.09 -26.30
N VAL A 105 5.71 -6.98 -26.35
CA VAL A 105 5.26 -5.69 -25.78
C VAL A 105 3.94 -5.24 -26.43
N THR A 106 3.79 -5.46 -27.73
CA THR A 106 2.56 -5.12 -28.46
C THR A 106 1.35 -5.93 -27.96
N ASP A 107 1.52 -7.23 -27.76
CA ASP A 107 0.44 -8.08 -27.25
C ASP A 107 0.09 -7.73 -25.81
N PHE A 108 1.10 -7.49 -24.98
CA PHE A 108 0.89 -7.02 -23.61
C PHE A 108 0.09 -5.71 -23.57
N GLN A 109 0.50 -4.70 -24.33
CA GLN A 109 -0.21 -3.41 -24.40
C GLN A 109 -1.64 -3.55 -24.94
N SER A 110 -1.88 -4.47 -25.89
CA SER A 110 -3.20 -4.68 -26.46
C SER A 110 -4.24 -5.15 -25.43
N LEU A 111 -3.81 -5.79 -24.34
CA LEU A 111 -4.70 -6.20 -23.25
C LEU A 111 -5.33 -5.00 -22.55
N PHE A 112 -4.60 -3.89 -22.44
CA PHE A 112 -5.04 -2.67 -21.77
C PHE A 112 -5.80 -1.70 -22.68
N SER A 113 -5.79 -1.93 -23.99
CA SER A 113 -6.51 -1.10 -24.96
C SER A 113 -7.99 -1.46 -25.10
N LYS A 114 -8.43 -2.57 -24.55
CA LYS A 114 -9.84 -3.01 -24.51
C LYS A 114 -10.57 -2.37 -23.33
N ILE A 115 -10.61 -1.04 -23.32
CA ILE A 115 -11.54 -0.30 -22.47
C ILE A 115 -12.90 -0.42 -23.15
N ALA A 116 -13.87 -1.00 -22.46
CA ALA A 116 -15.24 -1.13 -22.92
C ALA A 116 -15.92 0.23 -23.11
#